data_bcdded168ef13298c7ee3312544d0b4c
#
_entry.id   bcdded168ef13298c7ee3312544d0b4c
#
_cell.length_a   1.000
_cell.length_b   1.000
_cell.length_c   1.000
_cell.angle_alpha   90.00
_cell.angle_beta   90.00
_cell.angle_gamma   90.00
#
_symmetry.space_group_name_H-M   'P 1'
#
loop_
_entity.id
_entity.type
_entity.pdbx_description
1 polymer ?
#
loop_
_entity_poly.entity_id
_entity_poly.type
_entity_poly.pdbx_seq_one_letter_code
_entity_poly.pdbx_strand_id
1 'polypeptide(L)'
;MVNCKDTGKDFPMLDGKTLMHGKPLIYFDNGATTLKPQCVIHAVCEYLSSYSGNAHRGDYDLSHQVDVAYEEAREVVQHFIHAKRKEEVVFTSGATDSL
;
A
#
# COMPACT_ATOMS: atom_id res chain seq x y z
N MET A 1 -7.09 10.55 -19.09
CA MET A 1 -8.23 9.66 -18.74
C MET A 1 -7.69 8.27 -18.47
N VAL A 2 -7.87 7.73 -17.28
CA VAL A 2 -7.41 6.37 -16.96
C VAL A 2 -8.32 5.37 -17.68
N ASN A 3 -7.73 4.50 -18.50
CA ASN A 3 -8.50 3.46 -19.19
C ASN A 3 -8.77 2.33 -18.22
N CYS A 4 -9.99 2.22 -17.71
CA CYS A 4 -10.40 1.20 -16.73
C CYS A 4 -10.14 -0.26 -17.20
N LYS A 5 -10.04 -0.51 -18.49
CA LYS A 5 -9.71 -1.84 -19.03
C LYS A 5 -8.25 -2.25 -18.80
N ASP A 6 -7.34 -1.28 -18.64
CA ASP A 6 -5.92 -1.57 -18.41
C ASP A 6 -5.56 -1.64 -16.92
N THR A 7 -6.32 -0.99 -16.06
CA THR A 7 -6.07 -0.98 -14.61
C THR A 7 -6.14 -2.38 -13.98
N GLY A 8 -6.99 -3.26 -14.50
CA GLY A 8 -7.10 -4.64 -14.01
C GLY A 8 -5.82 -5.47 -14.12
N LYS A 9 -4.93 -5.11 -15.06
CA LYS A 9 -3.64 -5.80 -15.26
C LYS A 9 -2.67 -5.57 -14.11
N ASP A 10 -2.84 -4.48 -13.36
CA ASP A 10 -1.99 -4.14 -12.21
C ASP A 10 -2.32 -5.01 -10.99
N PHE A 11 -3.45 -5.72 -11.01
CA PHE A 11 -3.95 -6.53 -9.90
C PHE A 11 -3.81 -8.03 -10.21
N PRO A 12 -2.87 -8.76 -9.59
CA PRO A 12 -2.64 -10.18 -9.88
C PRO A 12 -3.87 -11.07 -9.72
N MET A 13 -4.77 -10.76 -8.79
CA MET A 13 -6.01 -11.52 -8.60
C MET A 13 -7.02 -11.36 -9.74
N LEU A 14 -6.84 -10.36 -10.61
CA LEU A 14 -7.70 -10.10 -11.76
C LEU A 14 -7.07 -10.53 -13.10
N ASP A 15 -5.96 -11.24 -13.07
CA ASP A 15 -5.21 -11.71 -14.26
C ASP A 15 -5.87 -12.87 -15.01
N GLY A 16 -7.03 -13.31 -14.55
CA GLY A 16 -7.78 -14.45 -15.12
C GLY A 16 -7.35 -15.82 -14.60
N LYS A 17 -6.29 -15.93 -13.78
CA LYS A 17 -5.84 -17.20 -13.18
C LYS A 17 -6.60 -17.52 -11.89
N THR A 18 -7.01 -16.47 -11.15
CA THR A 18 -7.85 -16.66 -9.97
C THR A 18 -9.27 -16.97 -10.41
N LEU A 19 -9.74 -18.18 -10.09
CA LEU A 19 -11.06 -18.64 -10.49
C LEU A 19 -11.99 -18.76 -9.29
N MET A 20 -13.24 -18.37 -9.48
CA MET A 20 -14.33 -18.63 -8.55
C MET A 20 -15.42 -19.44 -9.28
N HIS A 21 -15.71 -20.64 -8.78
CA HIS A 21 -16.63 -21.59 -9.44
C HIS A 21 -16.27 -21.86 -10.92
N GLY A 22 -14.97 -21.96 -11.23
CA GLY A 22 -14.46 -22.22 -12.58
C GLY A 22 -14.53 -21.05 -13.56
N LYS A 23 -14.86 -19.85 -13.09
CA LYS A 23 -14.91 -18.61 -13.88
C LYS A 23 -13.91 -17.58 -13.37
N PRO A 24 -13.39 -16.68 -14.22
CA PRO A 24 -12.53 -15.59 -13.79
C PRO A 24 -13.20 -14.77 -12.67
N LEU A 25 -12.37 -14.37 -11.69
CA LEU A 25 -12.83 -13.58 -10.54
C LEU A 25 -13.43 -12.25 -10.99
N ILE A 26 -14.65 -11.98 -10.53
CA ILE A 26 -15.27 -10.65 -10.57
C ILE A 26 -15.37 -10.18 -9.11
N TYR A 27 -14.72 -9.05 -8.79
CA TYR A 27 -14.56 -8.60 -7.41
C TYR A 27 -15.25 -7.26 -7.16
N PHE A 28 -16.21 -7.24 -6.23
CA PHE A 28 -16.97 -6.05 -5.84
C PHE A 28 -16.94 -5.76 -4.33
N ASP A 29 -16.05 -6.43 -3.58
CA ASP A 29 -16.02 -6.33 -2.12
C ASP A 29 -14.84 -5.46 -1.61
N ASN A 30 -14.48 -4.42 -2.36
CA ASN A 30 -13.42 -3.48 -1.96
C ASN A 30 -13.72 -2.71 -0.67
N GLY A 31 -15.00 -2.60 -0.28
CA GLY A 31 -15.41 -1.99 0.98
C GLY A 31 -14.97 -2.80 2.21
N ALA A 32 -14.93 -4.12 2.12
CA ALA A 32 -14.43 -4.99 3.18
C ALA A 32 -12.90 -5.12 3.10
N THR A 33 -12.38 -5.42 1.92
CA THR A 33 -10.92 -5.48 1.68
C THR A 33 -10.60 -5.15 0.23
N THR A 34 -9.68 -4.25 0.01
CA THR A 34 -9.23 -3.86 -1.33
C THR A 34 -8.19 -4.83 -1.86
N LEU A 35 -8.33 -5.26 -3.12
CA LEU A 35 -7.30 -6.01 -3.80
C LEU A 35 -5.99 -5.21 -3.85
N LYS A 36 -4.87 -5.91 -3.79
CA LYS A 36 -3.54 -5.28 -3.77
C LYS A 36 -2.95 -5.28 -5.18
N PRO A 37 -2.54 -4.12 -5.72
CA PRO A 37 -1.81 -4.07 -6.97
C PRO A 37 -0.41 -4.66 -6.82
N GLN A 38 0.18 -5.09 -7.93
CA GLN A 38 1.49 -5.75 -7.96
C GLN A 38 2.58 -4.89 -7.31
N CYS A 39 2.55 -3.56 -7.51
CA CYS A 39 3.53 -2.65 -6.91
C CYS A 39 3.48 -2.66 -5.37
N VAL A 40 2.29 -2.75 -4.77
CA VAL A 40 2.14 -2.84 -3.31
C VAL A 40 2.65 -4.18 -2.79
N ILE A 41 2.31 -5.28 -3.48
CA ILE A 41 2.80 -6.62 -3.12
C ILE A 41 4.32 -6.65 -3.17
N HIS A 42 4.92 -6.10 -4.22
CA HIS A 42 6.37 -6.04 -4.38
C HIS A 42 7.04 -5.23 -3.27
N ALA A 43 6.52 -4.04 -2.97
CA ALA A 43 7.06 -3.19 -1.90
C ALA A 43 7.02 -3.86 -0.52
N VAL A 44 5.92 -4.58 -0.21
CA VAL A 44 5.81 -5.34 1.05
C VAL A 44 6.82 -6.50 1.08
N CYS A 45 6.96 -7.25 -0.02
CA CYS A 45 7.95 -8.32 -0.11
C CYS A 45 9.38 -7.80 0.04
N GLU A 46 9.71 -6.69 -0.60
CA GLU A 46 11.01 -6.03 -0.51
C GLU A 46 11.30 -5.58 0.93
N TYR A 47 10.36 -4.91 1.58
CA TYR A 47 10.48 -4.53 2.99
C TYR A 47 10.78 -5.74 3.88
N LEU A 48 9.96 -6.79 3.79
CA LEU A 48 10.09 -7.97 4.63
C LEU A 48 11.38 -8.77 4.39
N SER A 49 11.90 -8.76 3.16
CA SER A 49 13.07 -9.55 2.78
C SER A 49 14.41 -8.82 2.90
N SER A 50 14.40 -7.47 2.84
CA SER A 50 15.64 -6.72 2.65
C SER A 50 15.94 -5.70 3.75
N TYR A 51 14.93 -5.02 4.30
CA TYR A 51 15.17 -3.95 5.27
C TYR A 51 14.11 -3.86 6.37
N SER A 52 13.53 -5.00 6.75
CA SER A 52 12.58 -5.08 7.87
C SER A 52 13.26 -4.67 9.17
N GLY A 53 13.01 -3.45 9.61
CA GLY A 53 13.55 -2.86 10.82
C GLY A 53 12.46 -2.22 11.68
N ASN A 54 12.84 -1.80 12.89
CA ASN A 54 11.92 -1.15 13.81
C ASN A 54 11.98 0.38 13.60
N ALA A 55 10.93 0.95 13.02
CA ALA A 55 10.81 2.39 12.84
C ALA A 55 10.92 3.15 14.17
N HIS A 56 11.63 4.28 14.16
CA HIS A 56 11.78 5.22 15.29
C HIS A 56 12.39 4.65 16.58
N ARG A 57 12.99 3.45 16.55
CA ARG A 57 13.53 2.79 17.76
C ARG A 57 14.93 2.21 17.61
N GLY A 58 15.62 2.46 16.51
CA GLY A 58 16.95 1.91 16.29
C GLY A 58 17.94 2.96 15.79
N ASP A 59 19.16 2.88 16.30
CA ASP A 59 20.29 3.71 15.88
C ASP A 59 21.20 2.93 14.94
N TYR A 60 20.58 2.22 13.97
CA TYR A 60 21.28 1.39 12.99
C TYR A 60 20.69 1.56 11.58
N ASP A 61 21.46 1.23 10.56
CA ASP A 61 21.17 1.54 9.15
C ASP A 61 19.79 1.06 8.68
N LEU A 62 19.35 -0.14 9.05
CA LEU A 62 18.04 -0.66 8.65
C LEU A 62 16.88 0.15 9.26
N SER A 63 17.01 0.57 10.52
CA SER A 63 16.02 1.43 11.17
C SER A 63 15.91 2.78 10.46
N HIS A 64 17.05 3.35 10.08
CA HIS A 64 17.08 4.60 9.33
C HIS A 64 16.43 4.47 7.94
N GLN A 65 16.66 3.37 7.23
CA GLN A 65 15.99 3.11 5.94
C GLN A 65 14.47 3.03 6.09
N VAL A 66 13.98 2.38 7.14
CA VAL A 66 12.54 2.31 7.43
C VAL A 66 11.97 3.68 7.75
N ASP A 67 12.68 4.49 8.54
CA ASP A 67 12.25 5.86 8.88
C ASP A 67 12.17 6.74 7.65
N VAL A 68 13.16 6.69 6.76
CA VAL A 68 13.15 7.44 5.50
C VAL A 68 11.95 7.02 4.64
N ALA A 69 11.76 5.72 4.41
CA ALA A 69 10.64 5.21 3.61
C ALA A 69 9.26 5.60 4.20
N TYR A 70 9.15 5.62 5.54
CA TYR A 70 7.93 6.01 6.24
C TYR A 70 7.63 7.50 6.04
N GLU A 71 8.63 8.36 6.18
CA GLU A 71 8.46 9.80 5.97
C GLU A 71 8.22 10.16 4.50
N GLU A 72 8.87 9.49 3.56
CA GLU A 72 8.58 9.65 2.13
C GLU A 72 7.13 9.26 1.79
N ALA A 73 6.62 8.15 2.34
CA ALA A 73 5.23 7.76 2.17
C ALA A 73 4.27 8.84 2.73
N ARG A 74 4.60 9.45 3.87
CA ARG A 74 3.84 10.54 4.48
C ARG A 74 3.79 11.77 3.55
N GLU A 75 4.92 12.13 2.96
CA GLU A 75 5.02 13.26 2.01
C GLU A 75 4.21 13.00 0.74
N VAL A 76 4.24 11.78 0.20
CA VAL A 76 3.43 11.41 -0.97
C VAL A 76 1.94 11.56 -0.67
N VAL A 77 1.47 11.09 0.49
CA VAL A 77 0.07 11.26 0.90
C VAL A 77 -0.27 12.73 1.09
N GLN A 78 0.59 13.50 1.76
CA GLN A 78 0.43 14.94 1.97
C GLN A 78 0.23 15.69 0.64
N HIS A 79 1.06 15.41 -0.37
CA HIS A 79 0.92 16.01 -1.69
C HIS A 79 -0.38 15.57 -2.40
N PHE A 80 -0.73 14.28 -2.31
CA PHE A 80 -1.93 13.74 -2.94
C PHE A 80 -3.23 14.37 -2.42
N ILE A 81 -3.31 14.60 -1.10
CA ILE A 81 -4.50 15.21 -0.47
C ILE A 81 -4.42 16.74 -0.38
N HIS A 82 -3.33 17.34 -0.89
CA HIS A 82 -3.06 18.77 -0.80
C HIS A 82 -3.04 19.34 0.63
N ALA A 83 -2.59 18.55 1.61
CA ALA A 83 -2.38 19.04 2.96
C ALA A 83 -1.22 20.06 2.99
N LYS A 84 -1.29 21.04 3.87
CA LYS A 84 -0.28 22.12 3.95
C LYS A 84 1.06 21.61 4.47
N ARG A 85 1.03 20.65 5.38
CA ARG A 85 2.22 20.12 6.06
C ARG A 85 2.10 18.60 6.18
N LYS A 86 3.23 17.90 6.18
CA LYS A 86 3.27 16.44 6.33
C LYS A 86 2.83 15.96 7.72
N GLU A 87 2.98 16.81 8.74
CA GLU A 87 2.53 16.51 10.11
C GLU A 87 1.00 16.43 10.24
N GLU A 88 0.27 16.90 9.24
CA GLU A 88 -1.20 16.74 9.17
C GLU A 88 -1.61 15.31 8.74
N VAL A 89 -0.67 14.51 8.25
CA VAL A 89 -0.89 13.11 7.86
C VAL A 89 -0.47 12.20 9.00
N VAL A 90 -1.43 11.45 9.54
CA VAL A 90 -1.18 10.46 10.59
C VAL A 90 -1.62 9.09 10.09
N PHE A 91 -0.69 8.13 10.10
CA PHE A 91 -1.02 6.74 9.80
C PHE A 91 -1.55 6.04 11.05
N THR A 92 -2.65 5.33 10.90
CA THR A 92 -3.33 4.60 11.96
C THR A 92 -3.53 3.14 11.58
N SER A 93 -3.89 2.30 12.53
CA SER A 93 -4.16 0.87 12.29
C SER A 93 -5.53 0.59 11.64
N GLY A 94 -6.35 1.61 11.47
CA GLY A 94 -7.67 1.49 10.85
C GLY A 94 -8.62 2.62 11.24
N ALA A 95 -9.84 2.57 10.70
CA ALA A 95 -10.85 3.62 10.92
C ALA A 95 -11.19 3.83 12.41
N THR A 96 -11.27 2.76 13.18
CA THR A 96 -11.54 2.83 14.63
C THR A 96 -10.45 3.60 15.38
N ASP A 97 -9.19 3.41 15.01
CA ASP A 97 -8.05 4.10 15.60
C ASP A 97 -7.99 5.58 15.14
N SER A 98 -8.56 5.88 13.98
CA SER A 98 -8.60 7.24 13.41
C SER A 98 -9.69 8.12 14.00
N LEU A 99 -10.73 7.55 14.59
CA LEU A 99 -11.90 8.27 15.14
C LEU A 99 -11.72 8.58 16.63
#